data_bf2a2ac11acd9668a605399622d9646d
#
_entry.id   bf2a2ac11acd9668a605399622d9646d
#
_cell.length_a   1.000
_cell.length_b   1.000
_cell.length_c   1.000
_cell.angle_alpha   90.00
_cell.angle_beta   90.00
_cell.angle_gamma   90.00
#
_symmetry.space_group_name_H-M   'P 1'
#
loop_
_entity.id
_entity.type
_entity.pdbx_description
1 polymer ?
#
loop_
_entity_poly.entity_id
_entity_poly.type
_entity_poly.pdbx_seq_one_letter_code
_entity_poly.pdbx_strand_id
1 'polypeptide(L)'
;MRDISYPPIIRTAKGLFRVLGLRFQMGGTEHVPRTGGALLAFNHVSYIDFVLGGFAAQPSKRLVRFMAKREVFDHPIGGPVMRSMHHISVDRGDGAGSMDEALRYLKDGEVVGIFPEATISRSFEVKELKSGATRIAAQAGVPLIPVALWGTQRLMTKDHPRDFSRGKTIGIRVGEPMYPTGDDPVAETAELHRRLSALVEEAIDAYPAGEQPPGSWWLPASRGGTAPTPERALELDAEEKAARAERKARAAGDPDAGPDAGPDANSDGDPAVG
;
A
#
# COMPACT_ATOMS: atom_id res chain seq x y z
N MET A 1 -15.85 4.53 -17.59
CA MET A 1 -16.78 4.49 -16.42
C MET A 1 -16.98 5.90 -15.86
N ARG A 2 -18.17 6.31 -15.38
CA ARG A 2 -18.35 7.66 -14.79
C ARG A 2 -18.01 7.60 -13.29
N ASP A 3 -16.92 8.25 -12.88
CA ASP A 3 -16.48 8.33 -11.49
C ASP A 3 -17.16 9.49 -10.75
N ILE A 4 -18.39 9.28 -10.31
CA ILE A 4 -19.17 10.33 -9.62
C ILE A 4 -18.68 10.54 -8.17
N SER A 5 -18.34 9.46 -7.48
CA SER A 5 -17.92 9.47 -6.07
C SER A 5 -16.44 9.77 -5.86
N TYR A 6 -15.58 9.43 -6.81
CA TYR A 6 -14.14 9.57 -6.69
C TYR A 6 -13.68 11.05 -6.51
N PRO A 7 -14.16 12.02 -7.32
CA PRO A 7 -13.75 13.41 -7.17
C PRO A 7 -14.08 14.05 -5.81
N PRO A 8 -15.29 13.88 -5.22
CA PRO A 8 -15.56 14.42 -3.89
C PRO A 8 -14.72 13.77 -2.81
N ILE A 9 -14.46 12.45 -2.86
CA ILE A 9 -13.60 11.75 -1.90
C ILE A 9 -12.17 12.31 -1.95
N ILE A 10 -11.59 12.51 -3.14
CA ILE A 10 -10.27 13.13 -3.29
C ILE A 10 -10.26 14.56 -2.72
N ARG A 11 -11.29 15.36 -2.96
CA ARG A 11 -11.35 16.73 -2.40
C ARG A 11 -11.36 16.71 -0.88
N THR A 12 -12.13 15.81 -0.28
CA THR A 12 -12.18 15.62 1.18
C THR A 12 -10.81 15.17 1.71
N ALA A 13 -10.18 14.19 1.07
CA ALA A 13 -8.84 13.74 1.43
C ALA A 13 -7.81 14.89 1.36
N LYS A 14 -7.83 15.69 0.27
CA LYS A 14 -6.96 16.87 0.13
C LYS A 14 -7.23 17.92 1.21
N GLY A 15 -8.49 18.13 1.58
CA GLY A 15 -8.86 19.01 2.70
C GLY A 15 -8.25 18.53 4.01
N LEU A 16 -8.40 17.24 4.32
CA LEU A 16 -7.82 16.62 5.51
C LEU A 16 -6.29 16.72 5.50
N PHE A 17 -5.62 16.42 4.38
CA PHE A 17 -4.17 16.53 4.27
C PHE A 17 -3.67 17.96 4.48
N ARG A 18 -4.44 18.96 4.01
CA ARG A 18 -4.14 20.38 4.29
C ARG A 18 -4.30 20.71 5.78
N VAL A 19 -5.34 20.20 6.44
CA VAL A 19 -5.53 20.36 7.89
C VAL A 19 -4.38 19.71 8.65
N LEU A 20 -3.94 18.53 8.24
CA LEU A 20 -2.77 17.83 8.80
C LEU A 20 -1.44 18.49 8.39
N GLY A 21 -1.45 19.47 7.50
CA GLY A 21 -0.25 20.14 7.02
C GLY A 21 0.73 19.20 6.32
N LEU A 22 0.22 18.14 5.67
CA LEU A 22 1.08 17.21 4.93
C LEU A 22 1.77 17.91 3.76
N ARG A 23 3.07 17.71 3.65
CA ARG A 23 3.89 18.22 2.56
C ARG A 23 4.25 17.09 1.60
N PHE A 24 3.85 17.20 0.35
CA PHE A 24 4.13 16.19 -0.67
C PHE A 24 5.40 16.54 -1.43
N GLN A 25 6.36 15.62 -1.43
CA GLN A 25 7.55 15.65 -2.28
C GLN A 25 7.40 14.56 -3.34
N MET A 26 7.07 14.98 -4.57
CA MET A 26 6.80 14.05 -5.67
C MET A 26 7.88 14.19 -6.74
N GLY A 27 8.32 13.05 -7.31
CA GLY A 27 9.26 12.99 -8.43
C GLY A 27 8.88 11.87 -9.40
N GLY A 28 9.20 12.04 -10.70
CA GLY A 28 8.97 11.04 -11.74
C GLY A 28 7.50 10.83 -12.13
N THR A 29 6.60 11.70 -11.70
CA THR A 29 5.15 11.55 -11.94
C THR A 29 4.77 11.60 -13.41
N GLU A 30 5.62 12.12 -14.27
CA GLU A 30 5.51 12.11 -15.73
C GLU A 30 5.56 10.70 -16.34
N HIS A 31 6.11 9.72 -15.64
CA HIS A 31 6.13 8.32 -16.05
C HIS A 31 4.75 7.66 -16.02
N VAL A 32 3.78 8.23 -15.29
CA VAL A 32 2.40 7.74 -15.35
C VAL A 32 1.73 8.23 -16.64
N PRO A 33 1.31 7.34 -17.55
CA PRO A 33 0.77 7.73 -18.82
C PRO A 33 -0.58 8.44 -18.67
N ARG A 34 -0.81 9.46 -19.51
CA ARG A 34 -2.07 10.22 -19.51
C ARG A 34 -3.24 9.43 -20.08
N THR A 35 -2.97 8.42 -20.91
CA THR A 35 -3.96 7.57 -21.57
C THR A 35 -3.47 6.14 -21.62
N GLY A 36 -4.38 5.19 -21.81
CA GLY A 36 -4.08 3.76 -21.81
C GLY A 36 -3.96 3.17 -20.40
N GLY A 37 -3.90 1.85 -20.33
CA GLY A 37 -3.72 1.12 -19.09
C GLY A 37 -2.31 1.26 -18.54
N ALA A 38 -2.16 1.24 -17.21
CA ALA A 38 -0.88 1.15 -16.54
C ALA A 38 -1.05 0.45 -15.18
N LEU A 39 -0.09 -0.38 -14.81
CA LEU A 39 -0.04 -1.02 -13.49
C LEU A 39 1.01 -0.34 -12.63
N LEU A 40 0.61 0.25 -11.51
CA LEU A 40 1.52 0.87 -10.54
C LEU A 40 1.80 -0.13 -9.42
N ALA A 41 3.07 -0.46 -9.21
CA ALA A 41 3.53 -1.35 -8.14
C ALA A 41 4.16 -0.53 -7.01
N PHE A 42 3.53 -0.55 -5.84
CA PHE A 42 3.93 0.24 -4.68
C PHE A 42 4.65 -0.62 -3.63
N ASN A 43 5.63 -0.02 -2.91
CA ASN A 43 6.02 -0.55 -1.62
C ASN A 43 4.90 -0.37 -0.60
N HIS A 44 4.92 -1.15 0.49
CA HIS A 44 3.84 -1.14 1.47
C HIS A 44 4.36 -0.99 2.90
N VAL A 45 4.27 0.21 3.43
CA VAL A 45 4.78 0.58 4.76
C VAL A 45 3.70 1.14 5.70
N SER A 46 2.47 1.37 5.18
CA SER A 46 1.39 2.00 5.94
C SER A 46 0.01 1.48 5.53
N TYR A 47 -0.93 1.46 6.47
CA TYR A 47 -2.34 1.14 6.18
C TYR A 47 -3.03 2.15 5.24
N ILE A 48 -2.50 3.37 5.14
CA ILE A 48 -3.05 4.44 4.31
C ILE A 48 -2.27 4.66 3.01
N ASP A 49 -1.35 3.77 2.66
CA ASP A 49 -0.54 3.87 1.44
C ASP A 49 -1.41 4.00 0.18
N PHE A 50 -2.52 3.27 0.09
CA PHE A 50 -3.41 3.34 -1.07
C PHE A 50 -4.05 4.73 -1.25
N VAL A 51 -4.34 5.44 -0.14
CA VAL A 51 -4.91 6.79 -0.19
C VAL A 51 -3.86 7.78 -0.70
N LEU A 52 -2.64 7.71 -0.15
CA LEU A 52 -1.54 8.62 -0.48
C LEU A 52 -0.89 8.26 -1.82
N GLY A 53 -0.75 6.96 -2.12
CA GLY A 53 -0.21 6.45 -3.38
C GLY A 53 -1.02 6.87 -4.61
N GLY A 54 -2.34 7.02 -4.47
CA GLY A 54 -3.19 7.53 -5.54
C GLY A 54 -2.79 8.91 -6.07
N PHE A 55 -2.04 9.67 -5.27
CA PHE A 55 -1.52 10.98 -5.70
C PHE A 55 -0.40 10.88 -6.76
N ALA A 56 0.27 9.75 -6.90
CA ALA A 56 1.26 9.52 -7.95
C ALA A 56 0.70 9.74 -9.36
N ALA A 57 -0.58 9.41 -9.58
CA ALA A 57 -1.24 9.54 -10.88
C ALA A 57 -1.97 10.89 -11.08
N GLN A 58 -2.05 11.74 -10.06
CA GLN A 58 -2.78 13.01 -10.14
C GLN A 58 -2.24 14.01 -11.17
N PRO A 59 -0.91 14.20 -11.33
CA PRO A 59 -0.36 15.10 -12.35
C PRO A 59 -0.77 14.69 -13.77
N SER A 60 -0.95 13.38 -14.01
CA SER A 60 -1.48 12.82 -15.28
C SER A 60 -3.00 12.86 -15.37
N LYS A 61 -3.71 13.41 -14.36
CA LYS A 61 -5.17 13.47 -14.26
C LYS A 61 -5.83 12.08 -14.29
N ARG A 62 -5.14 11.08 -13.72
CA ARG A 62 -5.61 9.70 -13.68
C ARG A 62 -6.05 9.32 -12.26
N LEU A 63 -6.97 8.38 -12.18
CA LEU A 63 -7.42 7.74 -10.94
C LEU A 63 -6.80 6.35 -10.85
N VAL A 64 -6.45 5.90 -9.66
CA VAL A 64 -5.84 4.58 -9.43
C VAL A 64 -6.88 3.64 -8.82
N ARG A 65 -7.12 2.49 -9.44
CA ARG A 65 -7.97 1.41 -8.91
C ARG A 65 -7.08 0.45 -8.12
N PHE A 66 -7.11 0.55 -6.82
CA PHE A 66 -6.26 -0.30 -5.98
C PHE A 66 -6.85 -1.70 -5.81
N MET A 67 -5.96 -2.68 -5.90
CA MET A 67 -6.24 -4.05 -5.48
C MET A 67 -6.07 -4.13 -3.96
N ALA A 68 -7.14 -4.47 -3.25
CA ALA A 68 -7.13 -4.55 -1.79
C ALA A 68 -7.81 -5.83 -1.31
N LYS A 69 -7.44 -6.30 -0.12
CA LYS A 69 -8.02 -7.50 0.49
C LYS A 69 -9.53 -7.39 0.64
N ARG A 70 -10.23 -8.52 0.44
CA ARG A 70 -11.69 -8.62 0.58
C ARG A 70 -12.20 -8.09 1.91
N GLU A 71 -11.48 -8.34 3.00
CA GLU A 71 -11.85 -7.88 4.34
C GLU A 71 -12.00 -6.35 4.44
N VAL A 72 -11.29 -5.59 3.61
CA VAL A 72 -11.44 -4.12 3.52
C VAL A 72 -12.79 -3.75 2.91
N PHE A 73 -13.29 -4.55 1.97
CA PHE A 73 -14.59 -4.36 1.33
C PHE A 73 -15.76 -4.84 2.21
N ASP A 74 -15.49 -5.72 3.15
CA ASP A 74 -16.49 -6.21 4.11
C ASP A 74 -16.70 -5.24 5.27
N HIS A 75 -15.80 -4.26 5.46
CA HIS A 75 -15.94 -3.24 6.50
C HIS A 75 -17.16 -2.35 6.23
N PRO A 76 -18.03 -2.09 7.24
CA PRO A 76 -19.35 -1.45 7.03
C PRO A 76 -19.26 -0.02 6.46
N ILE A 77 -18.20 0.72 6.78
CA ILE A 77 -17.99 2.10 6.29
C ILE A 77 -17.00 2.10 5.11
N GLY A 78 -15.88 1.42 5.24
CA GLY A 78 -14.83 1.38 4.22
C GLY A 78 -15.26 0.67 2.94
N GLY A 79 -16.00 -0.43 3.06
CA GLY A 79 -16.43 -1.24 1.93
C GLY A 79 -17.26 -0.49 0.88
N PRO A 80 -18.33 0.23 1.26
CA PRO A 80 -19.07 1.08 0.32
C PRO A 80 -18.20 2.13 -0.36
N VAL A 81 -17.25 2.74 0.35
CA VAL A 81 -16.30 3.71 -0.22
C VAL A 81 -15.40 3.04 -1.26
N MET A 82 -14.79 1.89 -0.91
CA MET A 82 -13.92 1.13 -1.82
C MET A 82 -14.66 0.73 -3.10
N ARG A 83 -15.89 0.21 -2.98
CA ARG A 83 -16.74 -0.15 -4.12
C ARG A 83 -17.13 1.06 -4.96
N SER A 84 -17.48 2.18 -4.33
CA SER A 84 -17.87 3.41 -5.04
C SER A 84 -16.73 4.04 -5.84
N MET A 85 -15.48 3.77 -5.43
CA MET A 85 -14.26 4.19 -6.11
C MET A 85 -13.76 3.15 -7.12
N HIS A 86 -14.52 2.07 -7.34
CA HIS A 86 -14.18 0.97 -8.24
C HIS A 86 -12.81 0.35 -7.95
N HIS A 87 -12.45 0.20 -6.67
CA HIS A 87 -11.30 -0.59 -6.26
C HIS A 87 -11.57 -2.08 -6.42
N ILE A 88 -10.53 -2.87 -6.62
CA ILE A 88 -10.59 -4.29 -6.95
C ILE A 88 -10.46 -5.11 -5.66
N SER A 89 -11.45 -5.96 -5.39
CA SER A 89 -11.42 -6.86 -4.24
C SER A 89 -10.58 -8.10 -4.54
N VAL A 90 -9.59 -8.37 -3.69
CA VAL A 90 -8.72 -9.54 -3.81
C VAL A 90 -9.16 -10.58 -2.77
N ASP A 91 -9.77 -11.66 -3.25
CA ASP A 91 -9.98 -12.87 -2.46
C ASP A 91 -8.76 -13.77 -2.58
N ARG A 92 -8.16 -14.13 -1.46
CA ARG A 92 -7.00 -15.04 -1.43
C ARG A 92 -7.35 -16.48 -1.79
N GLY A 93 -8.62 -16.86 -1.71
CA GLY A 93 -9.15 -18.16 -2.11
C GLY A 93 -9.47 -18.22 -3.61
N ASP A 94 -9.76 -17.07 -4.23
CA ASP A 94 -10.04 -16.91 -5.67
C ASP A 94 -9.13 -15.84 -6.28
N GLY A 95 -7.84 -16.17 -6.36
CA GLY A 95 -6.84 -15.27 -6.96
C GLY A 95 -7.09 -15.04 -8.46
N ALA A 96 -7.80 -15.93 -9.15
CA ALA A 96 -8.09 -15.82 -10.58
C ALA A 96 -9.10 -14.69 -10.85
N GLY A 97 -10.19 -14.61 -10.10
CA GLY A 97 -11.22 -13.59 -10.32
C GLY A 97 -10.71 -12.16 -10.13
N SER A 98 -9.87 -11.91 -9.12
CA SER A 98 -9.27 -10.60 -8.90
C SER A 98 -8.24 -10.22 -9.97
N MET A 99 -7.54 -11.21 -10.52
CA MET A 99 -6.63 -11.01 -11.65
C MET A 99 -7.41 -10.63 -12.92
N ASP A 100 -8.49 -11.34 -13.22
CA ASP A 100 -9.35 -11.06 -14.38
C ASP A 100 -9.97 -9.67 -14.31
N GLU A 101 -10.38 -9.23 -13.13
CA GLU A 101 -10.89 -7.87 -12.93
C GLU A 101 -9.81 -6.82 -13.17
N ALA A 102 -8.59 -7.02 -12.65
CA ALA A 102 -7.47 -6.13 -12.91
C ALA A 102 -7.12 -6.05 -14.41
N LEU A 103 -7.08 -7.20 -15.10
CA LEU A 103 -6.84 -7.27 -16.54
C LEU A 103 -7.91 -6.52 -17.33
N ARG A 104 -9.18 -6.64 -16.96
CA ARG A 104 -10.28 -5.90 -17.58
C ARG A 104 -10.08 -4.39 -17.44
N TYR A 105 -9.81 -3.88 -16.22
CA TYR A 105 -9.57 -2.46 -16.01
C TYR A 105 -8.37 -1.94 -16.81
N LEU A 106 -7.27 -2.68 -16.84
CA LEU A 106 -6.08 -2.30 -17.60
C LEU A 106 -6.36 -2.24 -19.11
N LYS A 107 -7.10 -3.22 -19.66
CA LYS A 107 -7.52 -3.25 -21.08
C LYS A 107 -8.51 -2.13 -21.40
N ASP A 108 -9.36 -1.73 -20.46
CA ASP A 108 -10.25 -0.57 -20.57
C ASP A 108 -9.49 0.78 -20.47
N GLY A 109 -8.17 0.73 -20.33
CA GLY A 109 -7.33 1.91 -20.28
C GLY A 109 -7.23 2.55 -18.89
N GLU A 110 -7.66 1.89 -17.81
CA GLU A 110 -7.57 2.39 -16.43
C GLU A 110 -6.17 2.18 -15.83
N VAL A 111 -5.88 2.90 -14.75
CA VAL A 111 -4.66 2.70 -13.95
C VAL A 111 -5.00 1.84 -12.75
N VAL A 112 -4.29 0.73 -12.59
CA VAL A 112 -4.45 -0.18 -11.46
C VAL A 112 -3.25 -0.03 -10.52
N GLY A 113 -3.48 -0.07 -9.20
CA GLY A 113 -2.46 -0.05 -8.16
C GLY A 113 -2.39 -1.36 -7.41
N ILE A 114 -1.20 -1.88 -7.20
CA ILE A 114 -0.96 -3.13 -6.48
C ILE A 114 0.18 -2.96 -5.47
N PHE A 115 0.08 -3.66 -4.34
CA PHE A 115 1.15 -3.82 -3.36
C PHE A 115 1.70 -5.25 -3.46
N PRO A 116 2.75 -5.49 -4.26
CA PRO A 116 3.24 -6.85 -4.53
C PRO A 116 3.86 -7.53 -3.31
N GLU A 117 4.18 -6.81 -2.26
CA GLU A 117 4.60 -7.34 -0.95
C GLU A 117 3.47 -8.08 -0.21
N ALA A 118 2.21 -7.85 -0.57
CA ALA A 118 0.98 -8.42 0.00
C ALA A 118 0.72 -8.09 1.49
N THR A 119 1.69 -7.59 2.23
CA THR A 119 1.57 -7.16 3.64
C THR A 119 2.50 -5.98 3.92
N ILE A 120 2.15 -5.15 4.92
CA ILE A 120 2.98 -4.03 5.37
C ILE A 120 4.34 -4.54 5.85
N SER A 121 5.41 -3.91 5.37
CA SER A 121 6.77 -4.16 5.80
C SER A 121 7.04 -3.49 7.16
N ARG A 122 7.45 -4.29 8.15
CA ARG A 122 7.86 -3.79 9.47
C ARG A 122 9.29 -3.22 9.49
N SER A 123 10.14 -3.69 8.57
CA SER A 123 11.51 -3.15 8.41
C SER A 123 11.52 -1.82 7.66
N PHE A 124 10.41 -1.47 7.00
CA PHE A 124 10.27 -0.36 6.05
C PHE A 124 11.18 -0.46 4.82
N GLU A 125 11.90 -1.57 4.67
CA GLU A 125 12.56 -1.97 3.43
C GLU A 125 11.59 -2.78 2.56
N VAL A 126 11.86 -2.84 1.25
CA VAL A 126 11.02 -3.60 0.31
C VAL A 126 11.17 -5.10 0.60
N LYS A 127 10.06 -5.77 0.87
CA LYS A 127 10.02 -7.23 1.10
C LYS A 127 10.10 -8.00 -0.21
N GLU A 128 10.18 -9.32 -0.09
CA GLU A 128 10.00 -10.23 -1.23
C GLU A 128 8.67 -9.94 -1.95
N LEU A 129 8.73 -9.80 -3.27
CA LEU A 129 7.57 -9.49 -4.10
C LEU A 129 6.91 -10.76 -4.65
N LYS A 130 5.58 -10.74 -4.72
CA LYS A 130 4.81 -11.73 -5.46
C LYS A 130 4.85 -11.41 -6.96
N SER A 131 4.95 -12.45 -7.80
CA SER A 131 4.97 -12.32 -9.28
C SER A 131 3.64 -11.84 -9.89
N GLY A 132 2.61 -11.63 -9.10
CA GLY A 132 1.29 -11.17 -9.60
C GLY A 132 1.36 -9.87 -10.39
N ALA A 133 2.18 -8.91 -9.97
CA ALA A 133 2.31 -7.62 -10.65
C ALA A 133 2.91 -7.78 -12.06
N THR A 134 4.01 -8.53 -12.22
CA THR A 134 4.65 -8.76 -13.52
C THR A 134 3.75 -9.55 -14.44
N ARG A 135 3.08 -10.60 -13.92
CA ARG A 135 2.14 -11.42 -14.69
C ARG A 135 0.93 -10.63 -15.19
N ILE A 136 0.31 -9.77 -14.34
CA ILE A 136 -0.81 -8.92 -14.74
C ILE A 136 -0.37 -7.94 -15.83
N ALA A 137 0.77 -7.27 -15.66
CA ALA A 137 1.27 -6.31 -16.62
C ALA A 137 1.56 -6.96 -17.98
N ALA A 138 2.24 -8.13 -17.98
CA ALA A 138 2.53 -8.91 -19.19
C ALA A 138 1.24 -9.32 -19.92
N GLN A 139 0.27 -9.91 -19.21
CA GLN A 139 -0.99 -10.37 -19.80
C GLN A 139 -1.88 -9.22 -20.32
N ALA A 140 -1.81 -8.05 -19.67
CA ALA A 140 -2.53 -6.88 -20.14
C ALA A 140 -1.80 -6.11 -21.26
N GLY A 141 -0.50 -6.37 -21.47
CA GLY A 141 0.33 -5.64 -22.44
C GLY A 141 0.52 -4.17 -22.06
N VAL A 142 0.62 -3.85 -20.76
CA VAL A 142 0.71 -2.49 -20.24
C VAL A 142 2.03 -2.25 -19.50
N PRO A 143 2.48 -0.98 -19.37
CA PRO A 143 3.63 -0.66 -18.55
C PRO A 143 3.37 -1.00 -17.07
N LEU A 144 4.38 -1.60 -16.42
CA LEU A 144 4.50 -1.79 -14.99
C LEU A 144 5.42 -0.72 -14.44
N ILE A 145 4.90 0.12 -13.55
CA ILE A 145 5.60 1.32 -13.06
C ILE A 145 5.82 1.17 -11.55
N PRO A 146 7.07 1.07 -11.08
CA PRO A 146 7.37 1.05 -9.66
C PRO A 146 7.12 2.43 -9.03
N VAL A 147 6.54 2.46 -7.84
CA VAL A 147 6.24 3.69 -7.10
C VAL A 147 6.64 3.52 -5.65
N ALA A 148 7.56 4.34 -5.17
CA ALA A 148 7.95 4.37 -3.77
C ALA A 148 7.13 5.39 -2.99
N LEU A 149 6.68 4.97 -1.80
CA LEU A 149 6.04 5.80 -0.79
C LEU A 149 6.94 5.85 0.45
N TRP A 150 7.15 7.05 0.99
CA TRP A 150 7.94 7.26 2.19
C TRP A 150 7.30 8.31 3.12
N GLY A 151 7.41 8.11 4.43
CA GLY A 151 6.81 8.99 5.43
C GLY A 151 5.36 8.64 5.80
N THR A 152 4.69 7.77 5.03
CA THR A 152 3.32 7.30 5.31
C THR A 152 3.27 6.43 6.56
N GLN A 153 4.32 5.65 6.86
CA GLN A 153 4.47 4.84 8.06
C GLN A 153 4.42 5.66 9.35
N ARG A 154 4.79 6.95 9.30
CA ARG A 154 4.73 7.87 10.43
C ARG A 154 3.30 8.25 10.82
N LEU A 155 2.33 8.02 9.94
CA LEU A 155 0.92 8.31 10.19
C LEU A 155 0.20 7.10 10.78
N MET A 156 0.37 5.93 10.17
CA MET A 156 -0.34 4.72 10.60
C MET A 156 0.33 3.46 10.02
N THR A 157 0.95 2.66 10.85
CA THR A 157 1.61 1.40 10.45
C THR A 157 1.39 0.30 11.49
N LYS A 158 1.95 -0.88 11.25
CA LYS A 158 1.92 -1.99 12.20
C LYS A 158 2.73 -1.67 13.45
N ASP A 159 2.28 -2.19 14.58
CA ASP A 159 2.98 -2.21 15.87
C ASP A 159 3.34 -0.82 16.44
N HIS A 160 2.80 0.25 15.86
CA HIS A 160 3.00 1.62 16.33
C HIS A 160 1.66 2.36 16.45
N PRO A 161 1.54 3.26 17.43
CA PRO A 161 0.34 4.10 17.59
C PRO A 161 0.17 5.01 16.36
N ARG A 162 -1.08 5.37 16.08
CA ARG A 162 -1.39 6.33 15.02
C ARG A 162 -0.90 7.71 15.42
N ASP A 163 -0.23 8.41 14.50
CA ASP A 163 0.23 9.77 14.73
C ASP A 163 -0.21 10.70 13.58
N PHE A 164 -1.30 11.40 13.78
CA PHE A 164 -1.83 12.41 12.87
C PHE A 164 -1.39 13.84 13.25
N SER A 165 -0.30 14.00 14.01
CA SER A 165 0.29 15.30 14.26
C SER A 165 0.69 15.98 12.96
N ARG A 166 0.62 17.32 12.95
CA ARG A 166 0.77 18.12 11.73
C ARG A 166 2.20 18.20 11.23
N GLY A 167 2.32 18.47 9.93
CA GLY A 167 3.56 18.90 9.34
C GLY A 167 4.50 17.79 8.85
N LYS A 168 3.99 16.55 8.69
CA LYS A 168 4.78 15.45 8.14
C LYS A 168 4.96 15.58 6.62
N THR A 169 6.13 15.20 6.13
CA THR A 169 6.39 15.06 4.70
C THR A 169 5.99 13.67 4.21
N ILE A 170 5.47 13.62 3.00
CA ILE A 170 5.14 12.39 2.27
C ILE A 170 5.93 12.40 0.97
N GLY A 171 6.89 11.48 0.86
CA GLY A 171 7.67 11.25 -0.35
C GLY A 171 6.94 10.30 -1.30
N ILE A 172 6.86 10.66 -2.58
CA ILE A 172 6.36 9.81 -3.66
C ILE A 172 7.38 9.86 -4.79
N ARG A 173 7.92 8.69 -5.17
CA ARG A 173 8.83 8.56 -6.31
C ARG A 173 8.23 7.57 -7.30
N VAL A 174 8.07 8.01 -8.54
CA VAL A 174 7.55 7.20 -9.64
C VAL A 174 8.71 6.87 -10.56
N GLY A 175 9.03 5.60 -10.69
CA GLY A 175 10.13 5.12 -11.51
C GLY A 175 9.76 5.02 -12.98
N GLU A 176 10.77 4.75 -13.81
CA GLU A 176 10.58 4.49 -15.22
C GLU A 176 9.74 3.21 -15.45
N PRO A 177 8.87 3.21 -16.46
CA PRO A 177 8.09 2.04 -16.84
C PRO A 177 8.99 0.85 -17.22
N MET A 178 8.60 -0.34 -16.81
CA MET A 178 9.10 -1.60 -17.35
C MET A 178 7.97 -2.33 -18.09
N TYR A 179 8.33 -3.18 -19.03
CA TYR A 179 7.39 -3.90 -19.90
C TYR A 179 7.63 -5.41 -19.77
N PRO A 180 7.07 -6.07 -18.74
CA PRO A 180 7.19 -7.51 -18.58
C PRO A 180 6.58 -8.25 -19.77
N THR A 181 7.26 -9.31 -20.22
CA THR A 181 6.77 -10.18 -21.30
C THR A 181 6.04 -11.40 -20.78
N GLY A 182 6.35 -11.79 -19.54
CA GLY A 182 5.85 -13.01 -18.92
C GLY A 182 6.71 -14.25 -19.26
N ASP A 183 7.81 -14.09 -19.99
CA ASP A 183 8.69 -15.19 -20.36
C ASP A 183 9.49 -15.72 -19.16
N ASP A 184 9.94 -14.81 -18.29
CA ASP A 184 10.60 -15.15 -17.02
C ASP A 184 10.03 -14.31 -15.87
N PRO A 185 8.90 -14.73 -15.28
CA PRO A 185 8.29 -13.98 -14.18
C PRO A 185 9.16 -13.85 -12.93
N VAL A 186 10.14 -14.74 -12.74
CA VAL A 186 11.08 -14.69 -11.62
C VAL A 186 12.07 -13.55 -11.81
N ALA A 187 12.75 -13.52 -12.97
CA ALA A 187 13.68 -12.44 -13.30
C ALA A 187 12.99 -11.09 -13.39
N GLU A 188 11.80 -11.03 -14.00
CA GLU A 188 11.00 -9.79 -14.07
C GLU A 188 10.59 -9.28 -12.70
N THR A 189 10.24 -10.17 -11.75
CA THR A 189 9.90 -9.79 -10.37
C THR A 189 11.14 -9.34 -9.61
N ALA A 190 12.29 -9.97 -9.82
CA ALA A 190 13.56 -9.53 -9.24
C ALA A 190 13.97 -8.14 -9.75
N GLU A 191 13.76 -7.86 -11.03
CA GLU A 191 14.00 -6.52 -11.60
C GLU A 191 13.03 -5.46 -11.01
N LEU A 192 11.74 -5.79 -10.86
CA LEU A 192 10.80 -4.91 -10.19
C LEU A 192 11.24 -4.63 -8.74
N HIS A 193 11.67 -5.66 -8.01
CA HIS A 193 12.16 -5.51 -6.64
C HIS A 193 13.37 -4.58 -6.59
N ARG A 194 14.35 -4.77 -7.46
CA ARG A 194 15.55 -3.93 -7.55
C ARG A 194 15.20 -2.46 -7.81
N ARG A 195 14.29 -2.19 -8.77
CA ARG A 195 13.85 -0.83 -9.11
C ARG A 195 13.08 -0.19 -7.96
N LEU A 196 12.16 -0.94 -7.35
CA LEU A 196 11.35 -0.43 -6.25
C LEU A 196 12.22 -0.11 -5.01
N SER A 197 13.18 -0.98 -4.69
CA SER A 197 14.13 -0.75 -3.60
C SER A 197 14.98 0.50 -3.86
N ALA A 198 15.49 0.68 -5.06
CA ALA A 198 16.26 1.88 -5.43
C ALA A 198 15.43 3.17 -5.29
N LEU A 199 14.14 3.13 -5.66
CA LEU A 199 13.24 4.26 -5.49
C LEU A 199 12.91 4.56 -4.02
N VAL A 200 12.81 3.53 -3.18
CA VAL A 200 12.63 3.72 -1.73
C VAL A 200 13.87 4.39 -1.14
N GLU A 201 15.08 3.94 -1.51
CA GLU A 201 16.32 4.59 -1.11
C GLU A 201 16.38 6.06 -1.56
N GLU A 202 16.02 6.34 -2.83
CA GLU A 202 15.92 7.72 -3.33
C GLU A 202 14.93 8.56 -2.51
N ALA A 203 13.77 7.98 -2.15
CA ALA A 203 12.77 8.68 -1.37
C ALA A 203 13.26 8.98 0.07
N ILE A 204 14.05 8.07 0.66
CA ILE A 204 14.71 8.26 1.96
C ILE A 204 15.76 9.36 1.87
N ASP A 205 16.63 9.32 0.87
CA ASP A 205 17.72 10.30 0.69
C ASP A 205 17.19 11.70 0.41
N ALA A 206 16.10 11.82 -0.34
CA ALA A 206 15.46 13.09 -0.64
C ALA A 206 14.55 13.62 0.48
N TYR A 207 14.31 12.81 1.52
CA TYR A 207 13.45 13.22 2.63
C TYR A 207 14.13 14.31 3.48
N PRO A 208 13.37 15.30 4.03
CA PRO A 208 13.98 16.36 4.82
C PRO A 208 14.80 15.82 6.00
N ALA A 209 16.09 16.13 6.03
CA ALA A 209 17.01 15.61 7.06
C ALA A 209 16.56 15.94 8.49
N GLY A 210 15.96 17.12 8.70
CA GLY A 210 15.42 17.52 10.00
C GLY A 210 14.20 16.73 10.46
N GLU A 211 13.55 15.98 9.55
CA GLU A 211 12.43 15.11 9.89
C GLU A 211 12.82 13.63 10.02
N GLN A 212 14.10 13.32 9.88
CA GLN A 212 14.61 11.95 9.79
C GLN A 212 15.85 11.80 10.69
N PRO A 213 15.75 12.12 12.02
CA PRO A 213 16.89 12.01 12.90
C PRO A 213 17.32 10.54 13.06
N PRO A 214 18.63 10.28 13.22
CA PRO A 214 19.12 8.94 13.55
C PRO A 214 18.40 8.35 14.78
N GLY A 215 18.18 7.05 14.77
CA GLY A 215 17.45 6.35 15.84
C GLY A 215 15.91 6.49 15.73
N SER A 216 15.37 7.09 14.68
CA SER A 216 13.93 7.12 14.46
C SER A 216 13.37 5.70 14.31
N TRP A 217 12.25 5.41 14.96
CA TRP A 217 11.61 4.10 14.91
C TRP A 217 11.08 3.74 13.50
N TRP A 218 10.80 4.74 12.69
CA TRP A 218 10.23 4.64 11.34
C TRP A 218 11.29 4.68 10.24
N LEU A 219 12.59 4.67 10.61
CA LEU A 219 13.71 4.59 9.70
C LEU A 219 14.29 3.16 9.74
N PRO A 220 14.62 2.54 8.58
CA PRO A 220 15.24 1.23 8.53
C PRO A 220 16.51 1.13 9.37
N ALA A 221 16.78 -0.04 9.94
CA ALA A 221 18.00 -0.31 10.69
C ALA A 221 19.25 -0.08 9.83
N SER A 222 19.20 -0.43 8.54
CA SER A 222 20.27 -0.20 7.55
C SER A 222 20.59 1.29 7.34
N ARG A 223 19.66 2.18 7.72
CA ARG A 223 19.78 3.64 7.60
C ARG A 223 19.97 4.34 8.96
N GLY A 224 20.33 3.59 9.99
CA GLY A 224 20.55 4.11 11.34
C GLY A 224 19.29 4.37 12.15
N GLY A 225 18.17 3.80 11.75
CA GLY A 225 16.92 3.78 12.52
C GLY A 225 16.83 2.61 13.49
N THR A 226 15.67 2.49 14.16
CA THR A 226 15.40 1.39 15.10
C THR A 226 14.25 0.50 14.65
N ALA A 227 13.83 0.58 13.38
CA ALA A 227 12.91 -0.39 12.81
C ALA A 227 13.50 -1.80 12.88
N PRO A 228 12.69 -2.86 12.97
CA PRO A 228 13.18 -4.23 12.91
C PRO A 228 14.01 -4.47 11.65
N THR A 229 15.08 -5.28 11.78
CA THR A 229 15.79 -5.75 10.57
C THR A 229 14.85 -6.59 9.69
N PRO A 230 15.15 -6.79 8.40
CA PRO A 230 14.33 -7.64 7.54
C PRO A 230 14.10 -9.05 8.12
N GLU A 231 15.11 -9.66 8.73
CA GLU A 231 15.02 -10.98 9.36
C GLU A 231 14.05 -10.95 10.54
N ARG A 232 14.19 -9.97 11.45
CA ARG A 232 13.28 -9.83 12.59
C ARG A 232 11.86 -9.50 12.17
N ALA A 233 11.69 -8.72 11.11
CA ALA A 233 10.38 -8.41 10.53
C ALA A 233 9.69 -9.68 9.98
N LEU A 234 10.44 -10.61 9.37
CA LEU A 234 9.90 -11.89 8.91
C LEU A 234 9.46 -12.78 10.08
N GLU A 235 10.23 -12.82 11.18
CA GLU A 235 9.85 -13.54 12.39
C GLU A 235 8.54 -12.99 12.98
N LEU A 236 8.43 -11.66 13.13
CA LEU A 236 7.23 -11.00 13.63
C LEU A 236 6.00 -11.26 12.72
N ASP A 237 6.19 -11.29 11.40
CA ASP A 237 5.13 -11.64 10.45
C ASP A 237 4.69 -13.10 10.60
N ALA A 238 5.61 -14.02 10.90
CA ALA A 238 5.31 -15.42 11.16
C ALA A 238 4.57 -15.60 12.49
N GLU A 239 4.99 -14.91 13.55
CA GLU A 239 4.35 -14.89 14.87
C GLU A 239 2.89 -14.38 14.74
N GLU A 240 2.67 -13.24 14.02
CA GLU A 240 1.33 -12.69 13.77
C GLU A 240 0.43 -13.69 13.03
N LYS A 241 0.99 -14.36 12.01
CA LYS A 241 0.26 -15.36 11.22
C LYS A 241 -0.16 -16.55 12.07
N ALA A 242 0.73 -17.05 12.93
CA ALA A 242 0.44 -18.15 13.84
C ALA A 242 -0.65 -17.77 14.84
N ALA A 243 -0.51 -16.62 15.50
CA ALA A 243 -1.49 -16.13 16.47
C ALA A 243 -2.89 -15.90 15.84
N ARG A 244 -2.93 -15.44 14.57
CA ARG A 244 -4.19 -15.30 13.82
C ARG A 244 -4.82 -16.65 13.49
N ALA A 245 -4.00 -17.65 13.13
CA ALA A 245 -4.49 -19.01 12.85
C ALA A 245 -5.06 -19.65 14.11
N GLU A 246 -4.41 -19.51 15.26
CA GLU A 246 -4.89 -20.00 16.55
C GLU A 246 -6.22 -19.36 16.96
N ARG A 247 -6.34 -18.04 16.83
CA ARG A 247 -7.60 -17.31 17.11
C ARG A 247 -8.74 -17.82 16.23
N LYS A 248 -8.48 -18.00 14.93
CA LYS A 248 -9.47 -18.53 14.00
C LYS A 248 -9.88 -19.97 14.35
N ALA A 249 -8.94 -20.81 14.75
CA ALA A 249 -9.23 -22.18 15.17
C ALA A 249 -10.06 -22.22 16.47
N ARG A 250 -9.78 -21.35 17.44
CA ARG A 250 -10.59 -21.23 18.68
C ARG A 250 -12.00 -20.76 18.38
N ALA A 251 -12.15 -19.72 17.54
CA ALA A 251 -13.48 -19.21 17.14
C ALA A 251 -14.31 -20.25 16.36
N ALA A 252 -13.67 -21.10 15.56
CA ALA A 252 -14.36 -22.17 14.83
C ALA A 252 -14.74 -23.36 15.71
N GLY A 253 -14.10 -23.53 16.88
CA GLY A 253 -14.39 -24.57 17.86
C GLY A 253 -15.41 -24.15 18.94
N ASP A 254 -15.80 -22.88 18.99
CA ASP A 254 -16.80 -22.35 19.93
C ASP A 254 -18.08 -21.99 19.17
N PRO A 255 -19.17 -22.80 19.32
CA PRO A 255 -20.43 -22.57 18.61
C PRO A 255 -21.17 -21.29 19.08
N ASP A 256 -20.78 -20.68 20.21
CA ASP A 256 -21.36 -19.43 20.75
C ASP A 256 -20.52 -18.17 20.42
N ALA A 257 -19.38 -18.32 19.76
CA ALA A 257 -18.62 -17.18 19.27
C ALA A 257 -19.39 -16.49 18.13
N GLY A 258 -20.05 -15.39 18.46
CA GLY A 258 -20.70 -14.52 17.48
C GLY A 258 -19.72 -14.04 16.40
N PRO A 259 -20.19 -13.48 15.25
CA PRO A 259 -19.33 -13.06 14.15
C PRO A 259 -18.27 -12.09 14.65
N ASP A 260 -17.02 -12.50 14.49
CA ASP A 260 -15.80 -11.80 14.94
C ASP A 260 -15.86 -10.32 14.51
N ALA A 261 -16.04 -9.43 15.48
CA ALA A 261 -15.82 -8.02 15.28
C ALA A 261 -14.34 -7.88 14.89
N GLY A 262 -14.09 -7.43 13.67
CA GLY A 262 -12.74 -7.27 13.12
C GLY A 262 -11.83 -6.52 14.08
N PRO A 263 -10.51 -6.50 13.89
CA PRO A 263 -9.56 -6.01 14.88
C PRO A 263 -9.96 -4.62 15.35
N ASP A 264 -10.43 -4.57 16.59
CA ASP A 264 -10.83 -3.33 17.27
C ASP A 264 -9.69 -2.33 17.21
N ALA A 265 -9.99 -1.21 16.57
CA ALA A 265 -9.18 -0.02 16.61
C ALA A 265 -9.30 0.70 17.98
N ASN A 266 -9.63 -0.05 19.06
CA ASN A 266 -9.82 0.57 20.37
C ASN A 266 -9.70 -0.47 21.50
N SER A 267 -8.47 -0.76 21.90
CA SER A 267 -8.21 -1.29 23.24
C SER A 267 -6.91 -0.71 23.77
N ASP A 268 -6.92 0.59 24.07
CA ASP A 268 -6.02 1.14 25.07
C ASP A 268 -6.87 1.88 26.09
N GLY A 269 -6.89 1.29 27.28
CA GLY A 269 -7.64 1.76 28.41
C GLY A 269 -7.21 3.14 28.88
N ASP A 270 -8.21 3.91 29.23
CA ASP A 270 -8.16 5.12 30.00
C ASP A 270 -7.43 4.89 31.35
N PRO A 271 -6.34 5.58 31.69
CA PRO A 271 -5.88 5.64 33.07
C PRO A 271 -6.65 6.76 33.76
N ALA A 272 -7.50 6.35 34.69
CA ALA A 272 -8.22 7.20 35.62
C ALA A 272 -7.32 8.28 36.25
N VAL A 273 -7.89 9.49 36.25
CA VAL A 273 -7.42 10.67 36.99
C VAL A 273 -7.43 10.39 38.49
N GLY A 274 -6.30 10.62 39.14
CA GLY A 274 -6.15 10.88 40.56
C GLY A 274 -5.33 12.13 40.77
#